data_9868a51678be94d2b04e8cb977b6dcd3
#
_entry.id   9868a51678be94d2b04e8cb977b6dcd3
#
_cell.length_a   1.000
_cell.length_b   1.000
_cell.length_c   1.000
_cell.angle_alpha   90.00
_cell.angle_beta   90.00
_cell.angle_gamma   90.00
#
_symmetry.space_group_name_H-M   'P 1'
#
loop_
_entity.id
_entity.type
_entity.pdbx_description
1 polymer ?
#
loop_
_entity_poly.entity_id
_entity_poly.type
_entity_poly.pdbx_seq_one_letter_code
_entity_poly.pdbx_strand_id
1 'polypeptide(L)'
;MRRIVTLTTDFGIKDHYVGAMKGVMLTINPDILIVDITHQIPPQDIFSGAFTLRNFYRYFPEGTIHVAVIDPGVGTRRKPIALEVGGYIFIGPDNGVFTFVCRESKSIRAFEISNPKYVLPNVSHTFHGRDIFAPAAAHISLGTSLEGLGERVKKPVMISVKEPEIRSGEIIGEFIYTDSFGNLISNIPAKLIKTRSRIYVGKRVINGISKSYADGRKGELIAIIGSSGLLEISVNQGRAYDVIRNNGKKSEGLMKMPRVRIRTG
;
A
#
# COMPACT_ATOMS: atom_id res chain seq x y z
N MET A 1 -7.28 14.04 -23.44
CA MET A 1 -7.85 13.22 -22.33
C MET A 1 -7.32 13.79 -21.02
N ARG A 2 -8.18 14.07 -20.03
CA ARG A 2 -7.73 14.57 -18.71
C ARG A 2 -6.80 13.54 -18.06
N ARG A 3 -5.66 13.99 -17.54
CA ARG A 3 -4.75 13.11 -16.79
C ARG A 3 -5.27 12.90 -15.37
N ILE A 4 -5.26 11.66 -14.90
CA ILE A 4 -5.69 11.30 -13.56
C ILE A 4 -4.48 11.30 -12.64
N VAL A 5 -4.64 11.92 -11.45
CA VAL A 5 -3.68 11.83 -10.34
C VAL A 5 -4.40 11.26 -9.14
N THR A 6 -3.88 10.19 -8.56
CA THR A 6 -4.42 9.64 -7.31
C THR A 6 -3.56 10.07 -6.12
N LEU A 7 -4.19 10.27 -4.96
CA LEU A 7 -3.52 10.62 -3.72
C LEU A 7 -3.70 9.52 -2.67
N THR A 8 -2.57 9.07 -2.11
CA THR A 8 -2.51 8.13 -0.97
C THR A 8 -1.56 8.70 0.07
N THR A 9 -2.04 9.01 1.27
CA THR A 9 -1.19 9.62 2.32
C THR A 9 -1.55 9.09 3.72
N ASP A 10 -0.71 9.41 4.69
CA ASP A 10 -0.95 9.24 6.13
C ASP A 10 -1.31 10.55 6.85
N PHE A 11 -1.72 11.61 6.11
CA PHE A 11 -1.97 12.95 6.64
C PHE A 11 -3.28 13.08 7.41
N GLY A 12 -4.18 12.09 7.31
CA GLY A 12 -5.53 12.19 7.82
C GLY A 12 -6.41 13.16 6.98
N ILE A 13 -7.60 13.42 7.49
CA ILE A 13 -8.61 14.29 6.83
C ILE A 13 -8.93 15.55 7.64
N LYS A 14 -8.29 15.72 8.80
CA LYS A 14 -8.59 16.82 9.73
C LYS A 14 -7.84 18.10 9.34
N ASP A 15 -6.59 17.97 8.90
CA ASP A 15 -5.69 19.08 8.65
C ASP A 15 -5.70 19.52 7.18
N HIS A 16 -5.09 20.66 6.90
CA HIS A 16 -5.09 21.30 5.57
C HIS A 16 -4.15 20.65 4.54
N TYR A 17 -3.34 19.69 4.94
CA TYR A 17 -2.22 19.18 4.11
C TYR A 17 -2.66 18.68 2.74
N VAL A 18 -3.68 17.85 2.68
CA VAL A 18 -4.21 17.31 1.42
C VAL A 18 -4.77 18.43 0.54
N GLY A 19 -5.52 19.37 1.16
CA GLY A 19 -6.07 20.53 0.46
C GLY A 19 -4.98 21.39 -0.18
N ALA A 20 -3.88 21.64 0.55
CA ALA A 20 -2.75 22.39 0.04
C ALA A 20 -2.06 21.70 -1.15
N MET A 21 -1.86 20.38 -1.10
CA MET A 21 -1.33 19.62 -2.24
C MET A 21 -2.22 19.76 -3.49
N LYS A 22 -3.54 19.61 -3.31
CA LYS A 22 -4.51 19.79 -4.41
C LYS A 22 -4.49 21.19 -4.97
N GLY A 23 -4.43 22.21 -4.10
CA GLY A 23 -4.33 23.61 -4.52
C GLY A 23 -3.11 23.86 -5.41
N VAL A 24 -1.94 23.34 -5.03
CA VAL A 24 -0.71 23.45 -5.85
C VAL A 24 -0.90 22.74 -7.20
N MET A 25 -1.45 21.53 -7.22
CA MET A 25 -1.70 20.81 -8.48
C MET A 25 -2.63 21.59 -9.41
N LEU A 26 -3.73 22.13 -8.88
CA LEU A 26 -4.73 22.88 -9.64
C LEU A 26 -4.20 24.23 -10.14
N THR A 27 -3.28 24.85 -9.42
CA THR A 27 -2.60 26.08 -9.86
C THR A 27 -1.73 25.82 -11.10
N ILE A 28 -1.08 24.65 -11.19
CA ILE A 28 -0.18 24.27 -12.30
C ILE A 28 -0.98 23.70 -13.46
N ASN A 29 -1.94 22.80 -13.18
CA ASN A 29 -2.82 22.19 -14.19
C ASN A 29 -4.27 22.18 -13.68
N PRO A 30 -5.09 23.17 -14.04
CA PRO A 30 -6.50 23.25 -13.62
C PRO A 30 -7.38 22.14 -14.20
N ASP A 31 -6.95 21.46 -15.27
CA ASP A 31 -7.69 20.37 -15.92
C ASP A 31 -7.36 18.98 -15.36
N ILE A 32 -6.51 18.88 -14.34
CA ILE A 32 -6.15 17.61 -13.73
C ILE A 32 -7.34 16.98 -12.98
N LEU A 33 -7.56 15.69 -13.13
CA LEU A 33 -8.54 14.96 -12.33
C LEU A 33 -7.83 14.35 -11.10
N ILE A 34 -8.11 14.87 -9.91
CA ILE A 34 -7.52 14.37 -8.66
C ILE A 34 -8.52 13.43 -7.99
N VAL A 35 -8.05 12.21 -7.66
CA VAL A 35 -8.83 11.17 -6.98
C VAL A 35 -8.14 10.78 -5.67
N ASP A 36 -8.83 10.98 -4.55
CA ASP A 36 -8.34 10.50 -3.27
C ASP A 36 -8.57 9.00 -3.14
N ILE A 37 -7.52 8.24 -2.86
CA ILE A 37 -7.64 6.84 -2.51
C ILE A 37 -7.88 6.71 -1.01
N THR A 38 -6.95 7.22 -0.22
CA THR A 38 -7.07 7.32 1.23
C THR A 38 -6.03 8.29 1.79
N HIS A 39 -6.39 8.96 2.86
CA HIS A 39 -5.47 9.76 3.66
C HIS A 39 -5.34 9.22 5.09
N GLN A 40 -5.85 7.99 5.31
CA GLN A 40 -5.90 7.32 6.62
C GLN A 40 -4.94 6.12 6.71
N ILE A 41 -3.85 6.12 5.95
CA ILE A 41 -2.75 5.20 6.22
C ILE A 41 -2.27 5.49 7.64
N PRO A 42 -2.05 4.46 8.48
CA PRO A 42 -1.49 4.69 9.81
C PRO A 42 -0.21 5.55 9.72
N PRO A 43 -0.05 6.56 10.59
CA PRO A 43 1.08 7.47 10.51
C PRO A 43 2.42 6.74 10.43
N GLN A 44 3.24 7.11 9.43
CA GLN A 44 4.59 6.56 9.19
C GLN A 44 4.63 5.07 8.79
N ASP A 45 3.50 4.42 8.57
CA ASP A 45 3.43 3.01 8.16
C ASP A 45 3.63 2.86 6.64
N ILE A 46 4.91 2.83 6.24
CA ILE A 46 5.32 2.66 4.83
C ILE A 46 4.78 1.35 4.25
N PHE A 47 4.73 0.28 5.05
CA PHE A 47 4.25 -1.02 4.59
C PHE A 47 2.77 -0.97 4.22
N SER A 48 1.93 -0.40 5.08
CA SER A 48 0.50 -0.24 4.81
C SER A 48 0.24 0.65 3.59
N GLY A 49 1.02 1.71 3.41
CA GLY A 49 0.98 2.54 2.21
C GLY A 49 1.33 1.77 0.94
N ALA A 50 2.42 1.01 0.97
CA ALA A 50 2.86 0.18 -0.15
C ALA A 50 1.85 -0.93 -0.50
N PHE A 51 1.27 -1.57 0.52
CA PHE A 51 0.25 -2.60 0.35
C PHE A 51 -1.05 -2.03 -0.21
N THR A 52 -1.49 -0.87 0.28
CA THR A 52 -2.65 -0.15 -0.25
C THR A 52 -2.44 0.18 -1.73
N LEU A 53 -1.30 0.78 -2.08
CA LEU A 53 -0.97 1.14 -3.46
C LEU A 53 -1.07 -0.06 -4.42
N ARG A 54 -0.48 -1.19 -4.05
CA ARG A 54 -0.54 -2.45 -4.81
C ARG A 54 -1.98 -2.90 -5.10
N ASN A 55 -2.89 -2.71 -4.17
CA ASN A 55 -4.23 -3.26 -4.26
C ASN A 55 -5.20 -2.45 -5.13
N PHE A 56 -4.84 -1.21 -5.53
CA PHE A 56 -5.76 -0.39 -6.32
C PHE A 56 -5.20 0.12 -7.66
N TYR A 57 -3.88 0.31 -7.81
CA TYR A 57 -3.33 1.08 -8.93
C TYR A 57 -3.77 0.55 -10.31
N ARG A 58 -3.89 -0.76 -10.47
CA ARG A 58 -4.26 -1.43 -11.73
C ARG A 58 -5.73 -1.24 -12.13
N TYR A 59 -6.57 -0.73 -11.24
CA TYR A 59 -7.96 -0.41 -11.56
C TYR A 59 -8.11 0.97 -12.23
N PHE A 60 -7.02 1.73 -12.28
CA PHE A 60 -6.96 2.99 -13.01
C PHE A 60 -6.43 2.76 -14.43
N PRO A 61 -6.80 3.66 -15.38
CA PRO A 61 -6.24 3.62 -16.74
C PRO A 61 -4.72 3.76 -16.74
N GLU A 62 -4.04 3.13 -17.70
CA GLU A 62 -2.61 3.36 -17.94
C GLU A 62 -2.33 4.85 -18.16
N GLY A 63 -1.15 5.30 -17.75
CA GLY A 63 -0.77 6.71 -17.74
C GLY A 63 -1.29 7.49 -16.53
N THR A 64 -2.04 6.86 -15.60
CA THR A 64 -2.39 7.48 -14.32
C THR A 64 -1.14 7.72 -13.48
N ILE A 65 -1.14 8.86 -12.77
CA ILE A 65 -0.07 9.28 -11.87
C ILE A 65 -0.52 9.00 -10.43
N HIS A 66 0.18 8.11 -9.75
CA HIS A 66 -0.12 7.73 -8.37
C HIS A 66 0.85 8.42 -7.41
N VAL A 67 0.37 9.41 -6.64
CA VAL A 67 1.15 10.09 -5.61
C VAL A 67 0.91 9.40 -4.27
N ALA A 68 1.99 8.86 -3.69
CA ALA A 68 1.95 8.21 -2.38
C ALA A 68 2.92 8.92 -1.43
N VAL A 69 2.39 9.53 -0.36
CA VAL A 69 3.19 10.29 0.61
C VAL A 69 2.95 9.72 2.01
N ILE A 70 3.73 8.72 2.35
CA ILE A 70 3.95 8.18 3.69
C ILE A 70 5.44 8.36 3.96
N ASP A 71 5.81 9.44 4.65
CA ASP A 71 7.17 9.96 4.62
C ASP A 71 7.75 10.32 5.99
N PRO A 72 8.08 9.31 6.82
CA PRO A 72 8.76 9.54 8.10
C PRO A 72 10.15 10.17 7.95
N GLY A 73 10.71 10.15 6.73
CA GLY A 73 12.02 10.71 6.41
C GLY A 73 11.97 12.09 5.73
N VAL A 74 10.85 12.81 5.79
CA VAL A 74 10.73 14.15 5.20
C VAL A 74 11.84 15.09 5.73
N GLY A 75 12.46 15.88 4.84
CA GLY A 75 13.54 16.79 5.20
C GLY A 75 14.92 16.15 5.46
N THR A 76 15.03 14.81 5.32
CA THR A 76 16.31 14.08 5.44
C THR A 76 16.97 13.87 4.07
N ARG A 77 18.00 12.99 4.01
CA ARG A 77 18.70 12.64 2.76
C ARG A 77 17.92 11.66 1.85
N ARG A 78 16.69 11.22 2.23
CA ARG A 78 15.89 10.37 1.36
C ARG A 78 15.53 11.13 0.07
N LYS A 79 15.64 10.48 -1.08
CA LYS A 79 15.35 11.09 -2.37
C LYS A 79 13.85 11.22 -2.61
N PRO A 80 13.36 12.34 -3.17
CA PRO A 80 12.05 12.38 -3.80
C PRO A 80 12.18 11.75 -5.19
N ILE A 81 11.29 10.82 -5.55
CA ILE A 81 11.37 10.12 -6.83
C ILE A 81 10.06 10.10 -7.60
N ALA A 82 10.19 10.04 -8.92
CA ALA A 82 9.15 9.62 -9.83
C ALA A 82 9.62 8.36 -10.56
N LEU A 83 8.73 7.36 -10.66
CA LEU A 83 9.05 6.11 -11.35
C LEU A 83 7.92 5.67 -12.26
N GLU A 84 8.28 5.00 -13.35
CA GLU A 84 7.35 4.36 -14.27
C GLU A 84 7.46 2.85 -14.13
N VAL A 85 6.32 2.23 -13.91
CA VAL A 85 6.17 0.78 -13.76
C VAL A 85 4.90 0.33 -14.45
N GLY A 86 5.02 -0.56 -15.44
CA GLY A 86 3.87 -1.19 -16.08
C GLY A 86 2.88 -0.21 -16.72
N GLY A 87 3.36 0.91 -17.27
CA GLY A 87 2.52 1.94 -17.90
C GLY A 87 1.90 2.95 -16.92
N TYR A 88 2.19 2.85 -15.62
CA TYR A 88 1.77 3.79 -14.58
C TYR A 88 2.94 4.61 -14.06
N ILE A 89 2.65 5.82 -13.57
CA ILE A 89 3.64 6.71 -12.97
C ILE A 89 3.38 6.78 -11.46
N PHE A 90 4.44 6.65 -10.67
CA PHE A 90 4.38 6.73 -9.21
C PHE A 90 5.30 7.83 -8.71
N ILE A 91 4.82 8.65 -7.77
CA ILE A 91 5.56 9.80 -7.22
C ILE A 91 5.50 9.75 -5.71
N GLY A 92 6.65 9.92 -5.04
CA GLY A 92 6.75 9.96 -3.59
C GLY A 92 8.17 9.81 -3.07
N PRO A 93 8.34 9.55 -1.77
CA PRO A 93 9.64 9.34 -1.16
C PRO A 93 10.25 7.99 -1.56
N ASP A 94 11.56 7.98 -1.79
CA ASP A 94 12.34 6.76 -1.99
C ASP A 94 12.65 6.10 -0.63
N ASN A 95 11.63 5.51 -0.03
CA ASN A 95 11.68 4.89 1.30
C ASN A 95 11.09 3.47 1.34
N GLY A 96 10.74 2.93 0.16
CA GLY A 96 10.17 1.60 0.02
C GLY A 96 8.64 1.55 -0.16
N VAL A 97 7.95 2.69 -0.19
CA VAL A 97 6.49 2.74 -0.43
C VAL A 97 6.10 2.14 -1.80
N PHE A 98 7.02 2.08 -2.75
CA PHE A 98 6.81 1.49 -4.08
C PHE A 98 7.23 0.03 -4.20
N THR A 99 7.60 -0.63 -3.09
CA THR A 99 8.14 -1.99 -3.11
C THR A 99 7.27 -2.99 -3.86
N PHE A 100 5.97 -3.03 -3.58
CA PHE A 100 5.09 -4.03 -4.19
C PHE A 100 4.88 -3.77 -5.68
N VAL A 101 4.67 -2.53 -6.10
CA VAL A 101 4.49 -2.20 -7.52
C VAL A 101 5.77 -2.47 -8.32
N CYS A 102 6.94 -2.21 -7.73
CA CYS A 102 8.23 -2.53 -8.35
C CYS A 102 8.46 -4.04 -8.50
N ARG A 103 8.00 -4.87 -7.56
CA ARG A 103 8.12 -6.33 -7.64
C ARG A 103 7.24 -6.95 -8.72
N GLU A 104 6.21 -6.27 -9.16
CA GLU A 104 5.26 -6.76 -10.15
C GLU A 104 5.68 -6.49 -11.60
N SER A 105 6.79 -5.77 -11.82
CA SER A 105 7.30 -5.45 -13.15
C SER A 105 8.80 -5.75 -13.28
N LYS A 106 9.19 -6.20 -14.48
CA LYS A 106 10.60 -6.39 -14.83
C LYS A 106 11.28 -5.11 -15.32
N SER A 107 10.49 -4.10 -15.70
CA SER A 107 10.99 -2.81 -16.21
C SER A 107 10.56 -1.69 -15.29
N ILE A 108 11.54 -1.02 -14.72
CA ILE A 108 11.38 0.14 -13.83
C ILE A 108 12.28 1.25 -14.35
N ARG A 109 11.71 2.43 -14.59
CA ARG A 109 12.45 3.66 -14.83
C ARG A 109 12.17 4.60 -13.66
N ALA A 110 13.19 4.99 -12.94
CA ALA A 110 13.05 5.88 -11.78
C ALA A 110 14.01 7.06 -11.90
N PHE A 111 13.53 8.24 -11.53
CA PHE A 111 14.26 9.49 -11.58
C PHE A 111 14.07 10.28 -10.29
N GLU A 112 15.12 10.93 -9.83
CA GLU A 112 15.06 11.86 -8.70
C GLU A 112 14.34 13.13 -9.12
N ILE A 113 13.48 13.67 -8.26
CA ILE A 113 12.83 14.96 -8.49
C ILE A 113 13.74 16.04 -7.90
N SER A 114 14.72 16.49 -8.67
CA SER A 114 15.73 17.46 -8.25
C SER A 114 15.78 18.72 -9.11
N ASN A 115 15.08 18.73 -10.24
CA ASN A 115 15.03 19.90 -11.11
C ASN A 115 14.13 21.00 -10.51
N PRO A 116 14.68 22.19 -10.16
CA PRO A 116 13.93 23.25 -9.49
C PRO A 116 12.76 23.80 -10.31
N LYS A 117 12.73 23.55 -11.62
CA LYS A 117 11.61 23.95 -12.50
C LYS A 117 10.30 23.24 -12.14
N TYR A 118 10.36 22.06 -11.52
CA TYR A 118 9.21 21.19 -11.30
C TYR A 118 8.85 21.02 -9.81
N VAL A 119 9.41 21.89 -8.97
CA VAL A 119 9.12 21.97 -7.53
C VAL A 119 8.76 23.41 -7.17
N LEU A 120 8.21 23.65 -5.99
CA LEU A 120 7.95 25.04 -5.56
C LEU A 120 9.27 25.78 -5.29
N PRO A 121 9.34 27.11 -5.51
CA PRO A 121 10.55 27.91 -5.30
C PRO A 121 11.11 27.81 -3.87
N ASN A 122 10.24 27.69 -2.88
CA ASN A 122 10.58 27.59 -1.46
C ASN A 122 10.18 26.21 -0.93
N VAL A 123 11.09 25.25 -0.97
CA VAL A 123 10.88 23.90 -0.46
C VAL A 123 11.09 23.89 1.05
N SER A 124 10.05 23.57 1.82
CA SER A 124 10.15 23.41 3.26
C SER A 124 10.78 22.04 3.64
N HIS A 125 11.37 21.96 4.83
CA HIS A 125 11.90 20.68 5.33
C HIS A 125 10.84 19.73 5.87
N THR A 126 9.58 20.14 5.95
CA THR A 126 8.53 19.37 6.63
C THR A 126 7.34 19.03 5.74
N PHE A 127 7.25 19.58 4.51
CA PHE A 127 6.09 19.35 3.66
C PHE A 127 6.43 19.11 2.19
N HIS A 128 7.26 18.12 1.91
CA HIS A 128 7.62 17.74 0.54
C HIS A 128 6.39 17.26 -0.28
N GLY A 129 5.32 16.81 0.37
CA GLY A 129 4.04 16.52 -0.28
C GLY A 129 3.54 17.69 -1.13
N ARG A 130 3.52 18.88 -0.54
CA ARG A 130 3.11 20.13 -1.18
C ARG A 130 4.19 20.70 -2.09
N ASP A 131 5.45 20.68 -1.65
CA ASP A 131 6.52 21.49 -2.27
C ASP A 131 7.24 20.77 -3.40
N ILE A 132 7.23 19.43 -3.40
CA ILE A 132 7.93 18.58 -4.37
C ILE A 132 6.96 17.63 -5.12
N PHE A 133 6.20 16.80 -4.41
CA PHE A 133 5.44 15.74 -5.06
C PHE A 133 4.21 16.25 -5.81
N ALA A 134 3.48 17.20 -5.23
CA ALA A 134 2.32 17.80 -5.88
C ALA A 134 2.69 18.56 -7.17
N PRO A 135 3.66 19.49 -7.17
CA PRO A 135 4.05 20.19 -8.41
C PRO A 135 4.63 19.23 -9.46
N ALA A 136 5.48 18.27 -9.08
CA ALA A 136 6.00 17.28 -10.02
C ALA A 136 4.88 16.47 -10.70
N ALA A 137 3.88 16.01 -9.95
CA ALA A 137 2.73 15.32 -10.50
C ALA A 137 1.94 16.16 -11.50
N ALA A 138 1.71 17.44 -11.17
CA ALA A 138 1.02 18.37 -12.04
C ALA A 138 1.80 18.64 -13.34
N HIS A 139 3.11 18.85 -13.28
CA HIS A 139 3.95 19.03 -14.47
C HIS A 139 4.00 17.77 -15.34
N ILE A 140 4.09 16.56 -14.75
CA ILE A 140 4.01 15.32 -15.50
C ILE A 140 2.64 15.19 -16.18
N SER A 141 1.57 15.62 -15.53
CA SER A 141 0.22 15.59 -16.13
C SER A 141 0.09 16.51 -17.35
N LEU A 142 0.94 17.53 -17.47
CA LEU A 142 1.08 18.39 -18.64
C LEU A 142 2.03 17.85 -19.72
N GLY A 143 2.64 16.66 -19.50
CA GLY A 143 3.48 16.00 -20.48
C GLY A 143 4.99 16.11 -20.22
N THR A 144 5.41 16.63 -19.05
CA THR A 144 6.82 16.59 -18.66
C THR A 144 7.31 15.14 -18.58
N SER A 145 8.43 14.84 -19.24
CA SER A 145 9.04 13.50 -19.16
C SER A 145 9.71 13.26 -17.80
N LEU A 146 9.82 12.00 -17.41
CA LEU A 146 10.46 11.66 -16.13
C LEU A 146 11.95 12.03 -16.11
N GLU A 147 12.63 11.93 -17.26
CA GLU A 147 14.03 12.33 -17.45
C GLU A 147 14.25 13.81 -17.15
N GLY A 148 13.25 14.65 -17.44
CA GLY A 148 13.30 16.09 -17.18
C GLY A 148 13.32 16.44 -15.70
N LEU A 149 12.89 15.54 -14.81
CA LEU A 149 12.81 15.77 -13.37
C LEU A 149 14.17 15.76 -12.67
N GLY A 150 15.15 15.00 -13.21
CA GLY A 150 16.48 14.91 -12.61
C GLY A 150 17.21 13.63 -12.99
N GLU A 151 18.16 13.22 -12.15
CA GLU A 151 19.01 12.06 -12.41
C GLU A 151 18.29 10.72 -12.26
N ARG A 152 18.75 9.74 -13.02
CA ARG A 152 18.23 8.38 -12.95
C ARG A 152 18.58 7.69 -11.63
N VAL A 153 17.59 7.12 -10.96
CA VAL A 153 17.74 6.28 -9.78
C VAL A 153 17.82 4.81 -10.23
N LYS A 154 19.02 4.21 -10.12
CA LYS A 154 19.26 2.84 -10.60
C LYS A 154 18.56 1.76 -9.75
N LYS A 155 18.47 1.99 -8.44
CA LYS A 155 17.91 1.03 -7.47
C LYS A 155 17.05 1.79 -6.46
N PRO A 156 15.76 1.90 -6.70
CA PRO A 156 14.83 2.43 -5.67
C PRO A 156 14.90 1.61 -4.39
N VAL A 157 14.69 2.25 -3.26
CA VAL A 157 14.66 1.61 -1.94
C VAL A 157 13.49 0.63 -1.88
N MET A 158 13.75 -0.55 -1.32
CA MET A 158 12.75 -1.61 -1.15
C MET A 158 12.68 -2.01 0.33
N ILE A 159 11.45 -2.12 0.87
CA ILE A 159 11.25 -2.72 2.19
C ILE A 159 11.35 -4.23 2.11
N SER A 160 11.78 -4.85 3.21
CA SER A 160 11.75 -6.30 3.35
C SER A 160 10.31 -6.79 3.48
N VAL A 161 9.90 -7.68 2.58
CA VAL A 161 8.60 -8.34 2.64
C VAL A 161 8.86 -9.82 2.92
N LYS A 162 8.37 -10.29 4.04
CA LYS A 162 8.52 -11.69 4.42
C LYS A 162 7.62 -12.57 3.55
N GLU A 163 8.22 -13.57 2.93
CA GLU A 163 7.48 -14.64 2.25
C GLU A 163 7.01 -15.70 3.27
N PRO A 164 5.91 -16.44 2.98
CA PRO A 164 5.51 -17.54 3.84
C PRO A 164 6.56 -18.66 3.82
N GLU A 165 6.80 -19.27 4.96
CA GLU A 165 7.67 -20.45 5.07
C GLU A 165 6.90 -21.69 4.59
N ILE A 166 7.52 -22.47 3.69
CA ILE A 166 6.96 -23.76 3.23
C ILE A 166 7.82 -24.87 3.81
N ARG A 167 7.24 -25.68 4.66
CA ARG A 167 7.86 -26.87 5.26
C ARG A 167 7.03 -28.10 4.90
N SER A 168 7.57 -29.32 5.09
CA SER A 168 6.92 -30.58 4.74
C SER A 168 5.41 -30.62 5.08
N GLY A 169 4.55 -30.36 4.09
CA GLY A 169 3.09 -30.40 4.24
C GLY A 169 2.46 -29.22 5.01
N GLU A 170 3.25 -28.21 5.42
CA GLU A 170 2.76 -27.05 6.17
C GLU A 170 3.23 -25.73 5.53
N ILE A 171 2.35 -24.74 5.51
CA ILE A 171 2.66 -23.36 5.09
C ILE A 171 2.48 -22.48 6.32
N ILE A 172 3.48 -21.68 6.65
CA ILE A 172 3.48 -20.79 7.82
C ILE A 172 3.61 -19.36 7.34
N GLY A 173 2.61 -18.54 7.63
CA GLY A 173 2.57 -17.12 7.29
C GLY A 173 2.39 -16.22 8.50
N GLU A 174 2.47 -14.93 8.24
CA GLU A 174 2.24 -13.86 9.21
C GLU A 174 1.10 -12.96 8.71
N PHE A 175 0.38 -12.32 9.61
CA PHE A 175 -0.54 -11.25 9.24
C PHE A 175 0.25 -10.00 8.91
N ILE A 176 -0.05 -9.41 7.76
CA ILE A 176 0.67 -8.26 7.21
C ILE A 176 -0.19 -7.00 7.16
N TYR A 177 -1.51 -7.13 7.22
CA TYR A 177 -2.42 -6.00 7.15
C TYR A 177 -3.73 -6.31 7.88
N THR A 178 -4.35 -5.27 8.43
CA THR A 178 -5.72 -5.32 8.96
C THR A 178 -6.53 -4.24 8.27
N ASP A 179 -7.65 -4.63 7.66
CA ASP A 179 -8.54 -3.68 7.03
C ASP A 179 -9.46 -2.96 8.03
N SER A 180 -10.25 -2.00 7.56
CA SER A 180 -11.19 -1.24 8.37
C SER A 180 -12.29 -2.11 9.00
N PHE A 181 -12.62 -3.24 8.39
CA PHE A 181 -13.57 -4.21 8.92
C PHE A 181 -12.97 -5.11 10.01
N GLY A 182 -11.64 -5.06 10.21
CA GLY A 182 -10.92 -5.90 11.16
C GLY A 182 -10.60 -7.28 10.60
N ASN A 183 -10.64 -7.48 9.30
CA ASN A 183 -10.14 -8.69 8.67
C ASN A 183 -8.61 -8.71 8.74
N LEU A 184 -8.03 -9.89 8.94
CA LEU A 184 -6.59 -10.09 9.05
C LEU A 184 -6.06 -10.69 7.75
N ILE A 185 -5.32 -9.91 6.99
CA ILE A 185 -4.72 -10.33 5.72
C ILE A 185 -3.33 -10.88 5.99
N SER A 186 -3.06 -12.10 5.53
CA SER A 186 -1.76 -12.75 5.68
C SER A 186 -0.86 -12.54 4.46
N ASN A 187 0.41 -12.94 4.57
CA ASN A 187 1.34 -13.01 3.45
C ASN A 187 1.24 -14.29 2.61
N ILE A 188 0.21 -15.14 2.83
CA ILE A 188 0.06 -16.42 2.12
C ILE A 188 -0.78 -16.22 0.85
N PRO A 189 -0.21 -16.38 -0.36
CA PRO A 189 -0.96 -16.23 -1.60
C PRO A 189 -1.87 -17.42 -1.87
N ALA A 190 -3.00 -17.15 -2.53
CA ALA A 190 -4.03 -18.14 -2.87
C ALA A 190 -3.48 -19.39 -3.58
N LYS A 191 -2.48 -19.21 -4.47
CA LYS A 191 -1.85 -20.29 -5.24
C LYS A 191 -1.21 -21.40 -4.39
N LEU A 192 -0.91 -21.14 -3.12
CA LEU A 192 -0.34 -22.10 -2.19
C LEU A 192 -1.41 -22.88 -1.41
N ILE A 193 -2.69 -22.51 -1.51
CA ILE A 193 -3.75 -23.01 -0.64
C ILE A 193 -4.67 -23.96 -1.40
N LYS A 194 -4.90 -25.15 -0.83
CA LYS A 194 -5.92 -26.09 -1.32
C LYS A 194 -7.25 -25.83 -0.61
N THR A 195 -8.38 -25.99 -1.29
CA THR A 195 -9.72 -25.69 -0.77
C THR A 195 -10.05 -26.43 0.53
N ARG A 196 -9.55 -27.67 0.71
CA ARG A 196 -9.77 -28.50 1.91
C ARG A 196 -8.69 -28.37 2.98
N SER A 197 -7.82 -27.36 2.89
CA SER A 197 -6.77 -27.13 3.87
C SER A 197 -7.35 -26.84 5.26
N ARG A 198 -6.64 -27.24 6.31
CA ARG A 198 -6.92 -26.79 7.69
C ARG A 198 -6.05 -25.60 8.02
N ILE A 199 -6.68 -24.53 8.46
CA ILE A 199 -6.03 -23.28 8.79
C ILE A 199 -5.98 -23.11 10.31
N TYR A 200 -4.80 -22.90 10.87
CA TYR A 200 -4.58 -22.74 12.30
C TYR A 200 -4.15 -21.31 12.58
N VAL A 201 -4.84 -20.65 13.51
CA VAL A 201 -4.51 -19.31 14.00
C VAL A 201 -4.44 -19.37 15.54
N GLY A 202 -3.23 -19.43 16.08
CA GLY A 202 -3.03 -19.74 17.49
C GLY A 202 -3.59 -21.13 17.84
N LYS A 203 -4.56 -21.17 18.76
CA LYS A 203 -5.28 -22.42 19.17
C LYS A 203 -6.53 -22.70 18.35
N ARG A 204 -6.91 -21.81 17.44
CA ARG A 204 -8.15 -21.92 16.65
C ARG A 204 -7.89 -22.69 15.36
N VAL A 205 -8.88 -23.45 14.92
CA VAL A 205 -8.86 -24.22 13.67
C VAL A 205 -10.03 -23.80 12.81
N ILE A 206 -9.76 -23.48 11.55
CA ILE A 206 -10.75 -23.17 10.53
C ILE A 206 -10.62 -24.25 9.45
N ASN A 207 -11.73 -24.87 9.09
CA ASN A 207 -11.75 -25.97 8.13
C ASN A 207 -12.13 -25.43 6.73
N GLY A 208 -11.20 -25.53 5.80
CA GLY A 208 -11.42 -25.14 4.41
C GLY A 208 -11.39 -23.63 4.17
N ILE A 209 -11.61 -23.27 2.92
CA ILE A 209 -11.71 -21.87 2.45
C ILE A 209 -13.16 -21.61 2.09
N SER A 210 -13.75 -20.60 2.73
CA SER A 210 -15.09 -20.11 2.42
C SER A 210 -15.07 -19.29 1.12
N LYS A 211 -16.19 -19.26 0.41
CA LYS A 211 -16.37 -18.46 -0.82
C LYS A 211 -16.74 -17.01 -0.50
N SER A 212 -17.46 -16.80 0.60
CA SER A 212 -17.95 -15.50 1.04
C SER A 212 -17.95 -15.38 2.56
N TYR A 213 -18.11 -14.16 3.06
CA TYR A 213 -18.24 -13.92 4.51
C TYR A 213 -19.50 -14.57 5.11
N ALA A 214 -20.56 -14.72 4.31
CA ALA A 214 -21.84 -15.27 4.73
C ALA A 214 -21.83 -16.80 4.89
N ASP A 215 -20.79 -17.49 4.45
CA ASP A 215 -20.68 -18.96 4.59
C ASP A 215 -20.46 -19.39 6.06
N GLY A 216 -19.91 -18.48 6.89
CA GLY A 216 -19.80 -18.70 8.33
C GLY A 216 -21.05 -18.24 9.08
N ARG A 217 -21.32 -18.82 10.26
CA ARG A 217 -22.35 -18.31 11.17
C ARG A 217 -21.95 -16.93 11.71
N LYS A 218 -22.92 -16.14 12.16
CA LYS A 218 -22.64 -14.86 12.82
C LYS A 218 -21.66 -15.05 13.99
N GLY A 219 -20.56 -14.27 13.97
CA GLY A 219 -19.49 -14.35 14.95
C GLY A 219 -18.47 -15.48 14.72
N GLU A 220 -18.63 -16.29 13.68
CA GLU A 220 -17.72 -17.40 13.36
C GLU A 220 -16.50 -16.90 12.59
N LEU A 221 -15.31 -17.44 12.96
CA LEU A 221 -14.09 -17.26 12.21
C LEU A 221 -14.12 -18.08 10.93
N ILE A 222 -13.82 -17.44 9.83
CA ILE A 222 -13.69 -18.05 8.50
C ILE A 222 -12.34 -17.68 7.88
N ALA A 223 -11.94 -18.47 6.91
CA ALA A 223 -10.80 -18.21 6.06
C ALA A 223 -11.27 -18.05 4.61
N ILE A 224 -10.90 -16.97 3.97
CA ILE A 224 -11.26 -16.71 2.58
C ILE A 224 -10.02 -16.28 1.78
N ILE A 225 -10.12 -16.29 0.47
CA ILE A 225 -9.15 -15.59 -0.39
C ILE A 225 -9.72 -14.18 -0.64
N GLY A 226 -9.08 -13.18 -0.03
CA GLY A 226 -9.50 -11.79 -0.20
C GLY A 226 -9.20 -11.24 -1.60
N SER A 227 -9.68 -10.04 -1.88
CA SER A 227 -9.47 -9.34 -3.18
C SER A 227 -8.00 -9.06 -3.51
N SER A 228 -7.12 -9.06 -2.51
CA SER A 228 -5.66 -8.96 -2.67
C SER A 228 -5.01 -10.24 -3.21
N GLY A 229 -5.76 -11.34 -3.36
CA GLY A 229 -5.24 -12.66 -3.73
C GLY A 229 -4.50 -13.37 -2.60
N LEU A 230 -4.65 -12.91 -1.36
CA LEU A 230 -4.02 -13.46 -0.16
C LEU A 230 -5.04 -14.14 0.74
N LEU A 231 -4.56 -15.07 1.59
CA LEU A 231 -5.38 -15.64 2.66
C LEU A 231 -5.77 -14.55 3.65
N GLU A 232 -7.06 -14.46 3.91
CA GLU A 232 -7.67 -13.54 4.84
C GLU A 232 -8.43 -14.34 5.91
N ILE A 233 -8.27 -13.94 7.16
CA ILE A 233 -9.05 -14.45 8.28
C ILE A 233 -10.05 -13.38 8.69
N SER A 234 -11.33 -13.75 8.65
CA SER A 234 -12.45 -12.85 8.85
C SER A 234 -13.44 -13.42 9.88
N VAL A 235 -14.35 -12.59 10.33
CA VAL A 235 -15.50 -12.99 11.18
C VAL A 235 -16.77 -12.51 10.53
N ASN A 236 -17.72 -13.39 10.28
CA ASN A 236 -19.01 -12.98 9.76
C ASN A 236 -19.71 -12.04 10.75
N GLN A 237 -20.01 -10.81 10.33
CA GLN A 237 -20.58 -9.73 11.13
C GLN A 237 -19.78 -9.42 12.41
N GLY A 238 -18.44 -9.46 12.33
CA GLY A 238 -17.55 -9.20 13.44
C GLY A 238 -16.14 -8.82 12.96
N ARG A 239 -15.21 -8.74 13.90
CA ARG A 239 -13.83 -8.32 13.64
C ARG A 239 -12.85 -9.42 14.04
N ALA A 240 -12.18 -10.02 13.06
CA ALA A 240 -11.22 -11.10 13.32
C ALA A 240 -10.04 -10.60 14.18
N TYR A 241 -9.63 -9.34 13.99
CA TYR A 241 -8.60 -8.69 14.81
C TYR A 241 -8.91 -8.79 16.31
N ASP A 242 -10.15 -8.45 16.72
CA ASP A 242 -10.53 -8.45 18.12
C ASP A 242 -10.65 -9.88 18.68
N VAL A 243 -11.24 -10.79 17.89
CA VAL A 243 -11.41 -12.20 18.28
C VAL A 243 -10.08 -12.93 18.47
N ILE A 244 -9.08 -12.61 17.63
CA ILE A 244 -7.76 -13.27 17.71
C ILE A 244 -6.88 -12.61 18.77
N ARG A 245 -6.97 -11.28 18.93
CA ARG A 245 -6.22 -10.52 19.94
C ARG A 245 -6.63 -10.87 21.38
N ASN A 246 -7.92 -11.12 21.63
CA ASN A 246 -8.47 -11.31 22.97
C ASN A 246 -7.97 -12.59 23.71
N ASN A 247 -7.08 -13.38 23.12
CA ASN A 247 -6.43 -14.51 23.79
C ASN A 247 -5.29 -14.09 24.74
N GLY A 248 -5.45 -13.00 25.51
CA GLY A 248 -4.78 -12.87 26.80
C GLY A 248 -3.52 -12.05 26.91
N LYS A 249 -3.28 -11.02 26.08
CA LYS A 249 -2.38 -9.89 26.46
C LYS A 249 -2.70 -8.66 25.61
N LYS A 250 -2.76 -7.47 26.22
CA LYS A 250 -2.77 -6.17 25.54
C LYS A 250 -1.46 -6.01 24.74
N SER A 251 -1.38 -6.57 23.55
CA SER A 251 -0.25 -6.39 22.66
C SER A 251 -0.67 -5.49 21.50
N GLU A 252 0.00 -4.37 21.35
CA GLU A 252 -0.24 -3.43 20.26
C GLU A 252 0.45 -3.93 18.97
N GLY A 253 -0.29 -3.90 17.84
CA GLY A 253 0.21 -4.15 16.49
C GLY A 253 0.18 -5.61 16.01
N LEU A 254 0.26 -5.76 14.68
CA LEU A 254 0.23 -7.06 13.96
C LEU A 254 1.42 -7.96 14.28
N MET A 255 2.58 -7.42 14.66
CA MET A 255 3.79 -8.20 14.96
C MET A 255 3.62 -9.17 16.15
N LYS A 256 2.60 -8.97 16.99
CA LYS A 256 2.31 -9.81 18.15
C LYS A 256 1.12 -10.76 17.92
N MET A 257 0.55 -10.75 16.71
CA MET A 257 -0.48 -11.71 16.33
C MET A 257 0.10 -13.12 16.17
N PRO A 258 -0.68 -14.18 16.48
CA PRO A 258 -0.23 -15.53 16.22
C PRO A 258 0.00 -15.74 14.73
N ARG A 259 1.00 -16.55 14.39
CA ARG A 259 1.22 -16.97 13.00
C ARG A 259 0.04 -17.77 12.48
N VAL A 260 -0.25 -17.62 11.20
CA VAL A 260 -1.21 -18.46 10.50
C VAL A 260 -0.49 -19.66 9.89
N ARG A 261 -1.01 -20.86 10.14
CA ARG A 261 -0.46 -22.11 9.62
C ARG A 261 -1.51 -22.86 8.82
N ILE A 262 -1.11 -23.40 7.69
CA ILE A 262 -1.99 -24.20 6.84
C ILE A 262 -1.39 -25.59 6.73
N ARG A 263 -2.21 -26.61 7.00
CA ARG A 263 -1.88 -28.00 6.67
C ARG A 263 -2.69 -28.41 5.45
N THR A 264 -1.97 -28.80 4.40
CA THR A 264 -2.58 -29.41 3.23
C THR A 264 -2.76 -30.88 3.53
N GLY A 265 -4.01 -31.32 3.61
CA GLY A 265 -4.34 -32.74 3.68
C GLY A 265 -3.98 -33.49 2.39
#